data_d3f221ee72a28f58bfdcf3196c89f229
#
_entry.id   d3f221ee72a28f58bfdcf3196c89f229
#
_cell.length_a   1.000
_cell.length_b   1.000
_cell.length_c   1.000
_cell.angle_alpha   90.00
_cell.angle_beta   90.00
_cell.angle_gamma   90.00
#
_symmetry.space_group_name_H-M   'P 1'
#
loop_
_entity.id
_entity.type
_entity.pdbx_description
1 polymer ?
#
loop_
_entity_poly.entity_id
_entity_poly.type
_entity_poly.pdbx_seq_one_letter_code
_entity_poly.pdbx_strand_id
1 'polypeptide(L)'
;DPKAMPKADREYVLVQSELFKDPDDVDGMFDRKYQHVVFNGSVFRYDPVHSKAGGSFLEAKPGERVRFYFVNAGPNNVSAVHPIAEIWDDVWESGNPANHTRGVQTQLIPPAGAAILDMVLDGNDGVYPIVTHSLTDALRGAIALLKVDKDAKPLPLMPMVEPAK
;
A
#
# COMPACT_ATOMS: atom_id res chain seq x y z
N ASP A 1 15.14 16.51 -1.30
CA ASP A 1 15.84 16.92 -0.08
C ASP A 1 15.11 16.32 1.12
N PRO A 2 15.71 15.37 1.87
CA PRO A 2 15.10 14.81 3.09
C PRO A 2 14.69 15.87 4.13
N LYS A 3 15.28 17.07 4.06
CA LYS A 3 14.91 18.18 4.94
C LYS A 3 13.60 18.87 4.54
N ALA A 4 13.08 18.61 3.35
CA ALA A 4 11.81 19.18 2.87
C ALA A 4 10.59 18.37 3.30
N MET A 5 10.78 17.12 3.75
CA MET A 5 9.70 16.23 4.15
C MET A 5 9.53 16.25 5.68
N PRO A 6 8.30 16.32 6.19
CA PRO A 6 8.05 16.16 7.63
C PRO A 6 8.61 14.81 8.11
N LYS A 7 9.02 14.77 9.39
CA LYS A 7 9.40 13.50 10.00
C LYS A 7 8.17 12.60 10.10
N ALA A 8 8.29 11.37 9.60
CA ALA A 8 7.29 10.33 9.84
C ALA A 8 7.57 9.63 11.17
N ASP A 9 6.51 9.21 11.84
CA ASP A 9 6.58 8.41 13.07
C ASP A 9 6.62 6.92 12.72
N ARG A 10 5.94 6.55 11.63
CA ARG A 10 5.96 5.19 11.05
C ARG A 10 6.15 5.23 9.56
N GLU A 11 6.82 4.22 9.04
CA GLU A 11 7.10 4.11 7.60
C GLU A 11 6.82 2.69 7.12
N TYR A 12 6.11 2.58 6.00
CA TYR A 12 5.78 1.32 5.36
C TYR A 12 6.12 1.36 3.87
N VAL A 13 6.56 0.23 3.34
CA VAL A 13 6.76 0.04 1.90
C VAL A 13 5.65 -0.88 1.37
N LEU A 14 4.91 -0.42 0.37
CA LEU A 14 3.90 -1.19 -0.33
C LEU A 14 4.27 -1.29 -1.81
N VAL A 15 4.54 -2.49 -2.27
CA VAL A 15 4.76 -2.80 -3.68
C VAL A 15 3.54 -3.53 -4.21
N GLN A 16 2.77 -2.88 -5.08
CA GLN A 16 1.66 -3.51 -5.79
C GLN A 16 2.17 -4.28 -7.00
N SER A 17 1.68 -5.48 -7.21
CA SER A 17 1.94 -6.27 -8.41
C SER A 17 0.75 -7.15 -8.80
N GLU A 18 0.69 -7.49 -10.09
CA GLU A 18 -0.28 -8.43 -10.64
C GLU A 18 0.32 -9.84 -10.62
N LEU A 19 -0.47 -10.84 -10.24
CA LEU A 19 -0.07 -12.25 -10.30
C LEU A 19 -0.88 -12.98 -11.37
N PHE A 20 -0.17 -13.67 -12.24
CA PHE A 20 -0.71 -14.49 -13.30
C PHE A 20 -0.70 -15.96 -12.89
N LYS A 21 -1.42 -16.80 -13.62
CA LYS A 21 -1.56 -18.23 -13.29
C LYS A 21 -0.21 -18.95 -13.26
N ASP A 22 0.60 -18.66 -14.26
CA ASP A 22 1.94 -19.25 -14.41
C ASP A 22 2.95 -18.12 -14.64
N PRO A 23 4.18 -18.22 -14.14
CA PRO A 23 5.23 -17.22 -14.35
C PRO A 23 5.56 -16.98 -15.84
N ASP A 24 5.34 -17.99 -16.67
CA ASP A 24 5.64 -17.98 -18.11
C ASP A 24 4.39 -17.70 -18.98
N ASP A 25 3.26 -17.34 -18.37
CA ASP A 25 2.00 -17.00 -19.07
C ASP A 25 2.07 -15.61 -19.71
N VAL A 26 2.91 -15.48 -20.74
CA VAL A 26 3.12 -14.22 -21.47
C VAL A 26 1.83 -13.77 -22.18
N ASP A 27 1.10 -14.71 -22.77
CA ASP A 27 -0.17 -14.41 -23.45
C ASP A 27 -1.23 -13.95 -22.44
N GLY A 28 -1.31 -14.58 -21.27
CA GLY A 28 -2.17 -14.15 -20.19
C GLY A 28 -1.80 -12.76 -19.67
N MET A 29 -0.51 -12.42 -19.66
CA MET A 29 -0.06 -11.08 -19.30
C MET A 29 -0.49 -10.04 -20.33
N PHE A 30 -0.35 -10.32 -21.64
CA PHE A 30 -0.81 -9.42 -22.69
C PHE A 30 -2.33 -9.26 -22.68
N ASP A 31 -3.07 -10.32 -22.41
CA ASP A 31 -4.54 -10.34 -22.33
C ASP A 31 -5.08 -9.81 -20.99
N ARG A 32 -4.20 -9.38 -20.08
CA ARG A 32 -4.55 -8.90 -18.73
C ARG A 32 -5.33 -9.92 -17.89
N LYS A 33 -5.04 -11.21 -18.05
CA LYS A 33 -5.71 -12.32 -17.35
C LYS A 33 -5.08 -12.59 -15.97
N TYR A 34 -4.72 -11.53 -15.23
CA TYR A 34 -4.19 -11.66 -13.87
C TYR A 34 -5.25 -12.24 -12.92
N GLN A 35 -4.81 -13.09 -12.01
CA GLN A 35 -5.69 -13.72 -11.02
C GLN A 35 -5.79 -12.87 -9.75
N HIS A 36 -4.68 -12.29 -9.34
CA HIS A 36 -4.59 -11.48 -8.14
C HIS A 36 -3.86 -10.17 -8.40
N VAL A 37 -4.19 -9.16 -7.61
CA VAL A 37 -3.38 -7.96 -7.40
C VAL A 37 -2.99 -7.95 -5.94
N VAL A 38 -1.73 -7.77 -5.64
CA VAL A 38 -1.20 -8.01 -4.30
C VAL A 38 -0.31 -6.87 -3.81
N PHE A 39 -0.23 -6.72 -2.50
CA PHE A 39 0.79 -5.92 -1.86
C PHE A 39 1.91 -6.83 -1.32
N ASN A 40 3.16 -6.48 -1.66
CA ASN A 40 4.36 -7.18 -1.21
C ASN A 40 4.31 -8.70 -1.45
N GLY A 41 3.83 -9.10 -2.64
CA GLY A 41 3.93 -10.45 -3.17
C GLY A 41 2.94 -11.48 -2.59
N SER A 42 1.97 -11.10 -1.78
CA SER A 42 1.00 -12.05 -1.21
C SER A 42 -0.43 -11.49 -1.20
N VAL A 43 -1.38 -12.36 -1.53
CA VAL A 43 -2.81 -12.05 -1.53
C VAL A 43 -3.27 -11.72 -0.11
N PHE A 44 -3.87 -10.54 0.09
CA PHE A 44 -4.32 -10.05 1.39
C PHE A 44 -3.24 -10.09 2.49
N ARG A 45 -1.98 -9.79 2.13
CA ARG A 45 -0.86 -9.85 3.07
C ARG A 45 -1.10 -9.03 4.34
N TYR A 46 -1.68 -7.86 4.20
CA TYR A 46 -1.96 -6.93 5.30
C TYR A 46 -3.45 -6.86 5.65
N ASP A 47 -4.18 -7.91 5.34
CA ASP A 47 -5.59 -8.05 5.65
C ASP A 47 -5.87 -9.42 6.30
N PRO A 48 -5.77 -9.51 7.63
CA PRO A 48 -6.00 -10.78 8.33
C PRO A 48 -7.46 -11.24 8.30
N VAL A 49 -8.40 -10.38 7.87
CA VAL A 49 -9.83 -10.72 7.78
C VAL A 49 -10.11 -11.60 6.55
N HIS A 50 -9.48 -11.27 5.41
CA HIS A 50 -9.70 -11.99 4.15
C HIS A 50 -8.58 -12.97 3.80
N SER A 51 -7.42 -12.87 4.47
CA SER A 51 -6.29 -13.76 4.19
C SER A 51 -6.52 -15.18 4.67
N LYS A 52 -6.48 -16.13 3.74
CA LYS A 52 -6.52 -17.56 4.07
C LYS A 52 -5.18 -18.10 4.54
N ALA A 53 -4.10 -17.40 4.24
CA ALA A 53 -2.71 -17.80 4.57
C ALA A 53 -2.18 -17.17 5.87
N GLY A 54 -2.99 -16.37 6.56
CA GLY A 54 -2.59 -15.62 7.74
C GLY A 54 -1.98 -14.26 7.35
N GLY A 55 -2.81 -13.23 7.26
CA GLY A 55 -2.39 -11.84 7.08
C GLY A 55 -2.07 -11.18 8.41
N SER A 56 -1.42 -10.02 8.36
CA SER A 56 -1.17 -9.17 9.53
C SER A 56 -1.71 -7.76 9.28
N PHE A 57 -2.08 -7.06 10.34
CA PHE A 57 -2.33 -5.62 10.23
C PHE A 57 -1.01 -4.86 9.99
N LEU A 58 -1.08 -3.74 9.28
CA LEU A 58 -0.18 -2.63 9.53
C LEU A 58 -0.64 -1.96 10.83
N GLU A 59 0.28 -1.36 11.60
CA GLU A 59 -0.08 -0.81 12.91
C GLU A 59 0.41 0.63 13.04
N ALA A 60 -0.41 1.48 13.65
CA ALA A 60 -0.02 2.84 14.03
C ALA A 60 -0.68 3.25 15.34
N LYS A 61 -0.18 4.34 15.94
CA LYS A 61 -0.80 4.96 17.10
C LYS A 61 -1.63 6.17 16.70
N PRO A 62 -2.66 6.51 17.48
CA PRO A 62 -3.38 7.76 17.30
C PRO A 62 -2.42 8.96 17.30
N GLY A 63 -2.62 9.89 16.37
CA GLY A 63 -1.81 11.11 16.22
C GLY A 63 -0.47 10.92 15.50
N GLU A 64 -0.07 9.70 15.14
CA GLU A 64 1.16 9.47 14.38
C GLU A 64 1.01 9.91 12.92
N ARG A 65 2.12 10.41 12.35
CA ARG A 65 2.29 10.57 10.91
C ARG A 65 2.80 9.27 10.34
N VAL A 66 2.00 8.64 9.49
CA VAL A 66 2.32 7.40 8.81
C VAL A 66 2.70 7.68 7.37
N ARG A 67 3.87 7.22 6.95
CA ARG A 67 4.39 7.34 5.59
C ARG A 67 4.37 6.03 4.86
N PHE A 68 3.83 6.05 3.64
CA PHE A 68 3.87 4.93 2.72
C PHE A 68 4.78 5.24 1.54
N TYR A 69 5.77 4.40 1.31
CA TYR A 69 6.52 4.35 0.07
C TYR A 69 5.80 3.37 -0.85
N PHE A 70 5.02 3.88 -1.78
CA PHE A 70 4.20 3.07 -2.66
C PHE A 70 4.84 2.94 -4.03
N VAL A 71 4.95 1.70 -4.52
CA VAL A 71 5.42 1.36 -5.86
C VAL A 71 4.37 0.53 -6.56
N ASN A 72 4.00 0.90 -7.78
CA ASN A 72 3.19 0.07 -8.66
C ASN A 72 4.11 -0.67 -9.64
N ALA A 73 4.43 -1.92 -9.35
CA ALA A 73 5.24 -2.77 -10.21
C ALA A 73 4.47 -3.26 -11.45
N GLY A 74 3.16 -3.13 -11.47
CA GLY A 74 2.30 -3.50 -12.59
C GLY A 74 2.20 -5.01 -12.81
N PRO A 75 2.26 -5.47 -14.08
CA PRO A 75 2.72 -4.73 -15.27
C PRO A 75 1.69 -3.84 -15.97
N ASN A 76 0.38 -4.04 -15.79
CA ASN A 76 -0.62 -3.44 -16.67
C ASN A 76 -1.52 -2.39 -16.00
N ASN A 77 -1.89 -2.58 -14.73
CA ASN A 77 -2.93 -1.79 -14.08
C ASN A 77 -2.39 -0.54 -13.40
N VAL A 78 -3.12 0.56 -13.54
CA VAL A 78 -2.92 1.74 -12.71
C VAL A 78 -3.40 1.43 -11.29
N SER A 79 -2.65 1.86 -10.29
CA SER A 79 -3.12 1.84 -8.90
C SER A 79 -3.83 3.14 -8.56
N ALA A 80 -5.02 3.06 -7.99
CA ALA A 80 -5.77 4.20 -7.45
C ALA A 80 -5.70 4.12 -5.91
N VAL A 81 -4.59 4.54 -5.33
CA VAL A 81 -4.32 4.34 -3.90
C VAL A 81 -5.13 5.31 -3.05
N HIS A 82 -5.99 4.74 -2.20
CA HIS A 82 -6.92 5.49 -1.35
C HIS A 82 -6.91 4.98 0.09
N PRO A 83 -6.78 5.85 1.09
CA PRO A 83 -6.98 5.53 2.49
C PRO A 83 -8.46 5.73 2.85
N ILE A 84 -9.20 4.64 3.06
CA ILE A 84 -10.63 4.72 3.40
C ILE A 84 -10.82 5.41 4.76
N ALA A 85 -11.70 6.40 4.79
CA ALA A 85 -12.02 7.28 5.93
C ALA A 85 -10.91 8.28 6.30
N GLU A 86 -9.87 8.39 5.49
CA GLU A 86 -8.77 9.35 5.63
C GLU A 86 -8.45 10.01 4.28
N ILE A 87 -7.49 10.93 4.29
CA ILE A 87 -6.89 11.52 3.09
C ILE A 87 -5.36 11.40 3.17
N TRP A 88 -4.70 11.52 2.03
CA TRP A 88 -3.26 11.76 2.00
C TRP A 88 -3.00 13.23 2.30
N ASP A 89 -2.48 13.55 3.48
CA ASP A 89 -2.11 14.92 3.87
C ASP A 89 -1.03 15.49 2.96
N ASP A 90 -0.04 14.67 2.65
CA ASP A 90 1.07 15.02 1.77
C ASP A 90 1.34 13.90 0.78
N VAL A 91 1.52 14.26 -0.48
CA VAL A 91 1.86 13.34 -1.59
C VAL A 91 3.06 13.87 -2.34
N TRP A 92 4.08 13.05 -2.52
CA TRP A 92 5.22 13.32 -3.40
C TRP A 92 5.20 12.35 -4.57
N GLU A 93 4.74 12.84 -5.71
CA GLU A 93 4.64 12.04 -6.94
C GLU A 93 6.02 11.61 -7.42
N SER A 94 6.09 10.38 -7.93
CA SER A 94 7.34 9.73 -8.38
C SER A 94 8.41 9.65 -7.27
N GLY A 95 8.03 9.79 -6.00
CA GLY A 95 8.96 9.85 -4.89
C GLY A 95 9.89 11.07 -4.92
N ASN A 96 9.57 12.09 -5.74
CA ASN A 96 10.39 13.29 -5.87
C ASN A 96 9.90 14.38 -4.92
N PRO A 97 10.74 14.84 -3.97
CA PRO A 97 10.35 15.90 -3.03
C PRO A 97 9.91 17.22 -3.66
N ALA A 98 10.29 17.48 -4.93
CA ALA A 98 9.84 18.66 -5.65
C ALA A 98 8.40 18.56 -6.19
N ASN A 99 7.86 17.35 -6.31
CA ASN A 99 6.50 17.10 -6.81
C ASN A 99 5.54 16.89 -5.64
N HIS A 100 5.29 17.95 -4.88
CA HIS A 100 4.53 17.91 -3.65
C HIS A 100 3.11 18.45 -3.82
N THR A 101 2.12 17.66 -3.45
CA THR A 101 0.69 18.02 -3.41
C THR A 101 0.13 17.70 -2.03
N ARG A 102 -0.89 18.42 -1.58
CA ARG A 102 -1.53 18.24 -0.28
C ARG A 102 -3.02 17.98 -0.41
N GLY A 103 -3.57 17.21 0.55
CA GLY A 103 -5.00 16.98 0.66
C GLY A 103 -5.56 16.14 -0.51
N VAL A 104 -4.93 15.01 -0.81
CA VAL A 104 -5.30 14.12 -1.92
C VAL A 104 -6.09 12.93 -1.39
N GLN A 105 -7.29 12.70 -1.91
CA GLN A 105 -8.09 11.53 -1.50
C GLN A 105 -7.58 10.23 -2.15
N THR A 106 -7.33 10.28 -3.45
CA THR A 106 -6.90 9.11 -4.23
C THR A 106 -5.75 9.49 -5.12
N GLN A 107 -4.61 8.83 -4.94
CA GLN A 107 -3.43 9.03 -5.78
C GLN A 107 -3.38 7.97 -6.88
N LEU A 108 -3.34 8.42 -8.15
CA LEU A 108 -3.12 7.53 -9.28
C LEU A 108 -1.63 7.29 -9.48
N ILE A 109 -1.25 6.01 -9.55
CA ILE A 109 0.14 5.59 -9.75
C ILE A 109 0.18 4.62 -10.94
N PRO A 110 0.76 5.03 -12.08
CA PRO A 110 0.87 4.18 -13.25
C PRO A 110 1.77 2.97 -13.00
N PRO A 111 1.70 1.92 -13.84
CA PRO A 111 2.70 0.86 -13.85
C PRO A 111 4.12 1.43 -13.95
N ALA A 112 5.06 0.87 -13.21
CA ALA A 112 6.43 1.35 -13.02
C ALA A 112 6.54 2.73 -12.32
N GLY A 113 5.43 3.26 -11.79
CA GLY A 113 5.39 4.50 -11.02
C GLY A 113 5.53 4.27 -9.52
N ALA A 114 5.80 5.36 -8.81
CA ALA A 114 5.88 5.39 -7.36
C ALA A 114 5.33 6.70 -6.80
N ALA A 115 4.98 6.69 -5.51
CA ALA A 115 4.71 7.91 -4.74
C ALA A 115 5.12 7.72 -3.29
N ILE A 116 5.40 8.82 -2.60
CA ILE A 116 5.47 8.86 -1.14
C ILE A 116 4.18 9.50 -0.67
N LEU A 117 3.50 8.85 0.26
CA LEU A 117 2.16 9.20 0.72
C LEU A 117 2.18 9.29 2.24
N ASP A 118 1.89 10.46 2.78
CA ASP A 118 1.77 10.66 4.22
C ASP A 118 0.31 10.87 4.61
N MET A 119 -0.10 10.30 5.73
CA MET A 119 -1.31 10.68 6.43
C MET A 119 -1.05 10.88 7.92
N VAL A 120 -1.75 11.82 8.53
CA VAL A 120 -1.72 12.09 9.96
C VAL A 120 -3.03 11.60 10.56
N LEU A 121 -2.93 10.62 11.44
CA LEU A 121 -4.10 9.99 12.04
C LEU A 121 -4.74 10.92 13.09
N ASP A 122 -6.01 11.24 12.93
CA ASP A 122 -6.76 12.22 13.77
C ASP A 122 -6.98 11.81 15.25
N GLY A 123 -6.28 10.77 15.71
CA GLY A 123 -6.32 10.36 17.11
C GLY A 123 -7.42 9.37 17.45
N ASN A 124 -8.15 8.85 16.50
CA ASN A 124 -9.16 7.83 16.72
C ASN A 124 -8.60 6.42 16.55
N ASP A 125 -8.91 5.54 17.52
CA ASP A 125 -8.68 4.11 17.36
C ASP A 125 -9.59 3.56 16.25
N GLY A 126 -9.10 2.61 15.46
CA GLY A 126 -9.86 2.03 14.38
C GLY A 126 -9.05 1.18 13.43
N VAL A 127 -9.71 0.74 12.36
CA VAL A 127 -9.06 0.04 11.24
C VAL A 127 -9.35 0.81 9.96
N TYR A 128 -8.31 1.29 9.33
CA TYR A 128 -8.35 2.11 8.13
C TYR A 128 -7.86 1.29 6.94
N PRO A 129 -8.73 0.91 6.00
CA PRO A 129 -8.30 0.21 4.81
C PRO A 129 -7.53 1.12 3.85
N ILE A 130 -6.38 0.67 3.40
CA ILE A 130 -5.62 1.27 2.31
C ILE A 130 -5.78 0.33 1.12
N VAL A 131 -6.35 0.83 0.04
CA VAL A 131 -6.73 0.00 -1.10
C VAL A 131 -6.22 0.62 -2.41
N THR A 132 -6.05 -0.20 -3.46
CA THR A 132 -6.27 0.34 -4.80
C THR A 132 -7.77 0.42 -5.04
N HIS A 133 -8.32 1.62 -5.26
CA HIS A 133 -9.77 1.81 -5.40
C HIS A 133 -10.31 1.39 -6.79
N SER A 134 -9.51 0.70 -7.61
CA SER A 134 -9.99 -0.26 -8.58
C SER A 134 -10.56 -1.44 -7.80
N LEU A 135 -11.88 -1.42 -7.54
CA LEU A 135 -12.50 -2.36 -6.58
C LEU A 135 -12.25 -3.83 -6.93
N THR A 136 -12.22 -4.14 -8.24
CA THR A 136 -11.87 -5.48 -8.71
C THR A 136 -10.48 -5.92 -8.24
N ASP A 137 -9.51 -5.02 -8.25
CA ASP A 137 -8.14 -5.30 -7.86
C ASP A 137 -8.00 -5.37 -6.34
N ALA A 138 -8.70 -4.50 -5.61
CA ALA A 138 -8.79 -4.57 -4.16
C ALA A 138 -9.32 -5.94 -3.71
N LEU A 139 -10.44 -6.39 -4.27
CA LEU A 139 -11.06 -7.67 -3.94
C LEU A 139 -10.25 -8.89 -4.39
N ARG A 140 -9.26 -8.71 -5.26
CA ARG A 140 -8.29 -9.75 -5.66
C ARG A 140 -7.04 -9.80 -4.78
N GLY A 141 -6.93 -8.95 -3.76
CA GLY A 141 -5.88 -9.04 -2.76
C GLY A 141 -5.14 -7.74 -2.43
N ALA A 142 -5.40 -6.63 -3.16
CA ALA A 142 -4.72 -5.35 -2.97
C ALA A 142 -5.41 -4.48 -1.89
N ILE A 143 -5.51 -5.03 -0.68
CA ILE A 143 -6.01 -4.36 0.52
C ILE A 143 -4.95 -4.46 1.60
N ALA A 144 -4.68 -3.34 2.29
CA ALA A 144 -3.91 -3.31 3.52
C ALA A 144 -4.76 -2.64 4.61
N LEU A 145 -4.88 -3.30 5.75
CA LEU A 145 -5.61 -2.78 6.90
C LEU A 145 -4.62 -2.15 7.89
N LEU A 146 -4.70 -0.84 8.07
CA LEU A 146 -3.96 -0.12 9.09
C LEU A 146 -4.79 -0.08 10.38
N LYS A 147 -4.36 -0.83 11.39
CA LYS A 147 -4.94 -0.81 12.72
C LYS A 147 -4.30 0.32 13.52
N VAL A 148 -5.12 1.27 13.93
CA VAL A 148 -4.72 2.37 14.82
C VAL A 148 -5.12 2.00 16.25
N ASP A 149 -4.12 1.89 17.13
CA ASP A 149 -4.28 1.46 18.50
C ASP A 149 -3.15 2.06 19.35
N LYS A 150 -3.45 2.53 20.56
CA LYS A 150 -2.45 3.11 21.49
C LYS A 150 -1.29 2.15 21.83
N ASP A 151 -1.54 0.84 21.75
CA ASP A 151 -0.56 -0.20 22.05
C ASP A 151 0.13 -0.77 20.80
N ALA A 152 -0.08 -0.11 19.64
CA ALA A 152 0.48 -0.53 18.37
C ALA A 152 2.00 -0.70 18.40
N LYS A 153 2.47 -1.80 17.81
CA LYS A 153 3.90 -2.13 17.69
C LYS A 153 4.40 -1.76 16.29
N PRO A 154 5.64 -1.26 16.18
CA PRO A 154 6.23 -1.04 14.87
C PRO A 154 6.45 -2.37 14.16
N LEU A 155 6.04 -2.46 12.90
CA LEU A 155 6.46 -3.53 12.02
C LEU A 155 7.76 -3.13 11.31
N PRO A 156 8.64 -4.09 10.95
CA PRO A 156 9.80 -3.78 10.13
C PRO A 156 9.35 -3.21 8.77
N LEU A 157 10.11 -2.26 8.22
CA LEU A 157 9.84 -1.60 6.93
C LEU A 157 9.59 -2.59 5.77
N MET A 158 10.33 -3.67 5.77
CA MET A 158 10.06 -4.84 4.93
C MET A 158 10.16 -6.08 5.82
N PRO A 159 9.07 -6.83 6.00
CA PRO A 159 9.21 -8.14 6.61
C PRO A 159 10.14 -8.97 5.72
N MET A 160 11.24 -9.42 6.28
CA MET A 160 12.11 -10.37 5.58
C MET A 160 11.25 -11.57 5.19
N VAL A 161 11.14 -11.82 3.90
CA VAL A 161 10.54 -13.06 3.41
C VAL A 161 11.54 -14.14 3.82
N GLU A 162 11.19 -14.95 4.82
CA GLU A 162 11.97 -16.14 5.08
C GLU A 162 11.94 -16.99 3.80
N PRO A 163 13.10 -17.44 3.30
CA PRO A 163 13.11 -18.33 2.14
C PRO A 163 12.24 -19.54 2.47
N ALA A 164 11.38 -19.91 1.54
CA ALA A 164 10.56 -21.12 1.65
C ALA A 164 11.49 -22.29 1.94
N LYS A 165 11.22 -23.01 3.03
CA LYS A 165 11.95 -24.23 3.38
C LYS A 165 11.62 -25.34 2.40
#